data_d6f7f2139abef3886de197a27cf6c7e7
#
_entry.id   d6f7f2139abef3886de197a27cf6c7e7
#
_cell.length_a   1.000
_cell.length_b   1.000
_cell.length_c   1.000
_cell.angle_alpha   90.00
_cell.angle_beta   90.00
_cell.angle_gamma   90.00
#
_symmetry.space_group_name_H-M   'P 1'
#
loop_
_entity.id
_entity.type
_entity.pdbx_description
1 polymer ?
#
loop_
_entity_poly.entity_id
_entity_poly.type
_entity_poly.pdbx_seq_one_letter_code
_entity_poly.pdbx_strand_id
1 'polypeptide(L)'
;TQGIRKEIESYRLKFLKEANTISQLNHPHIISIYNVFEENGTAYYVMKYIANGSLKDIVEQQGALSEKTALSFIRKIGSALNYIHGKKILHLDIKPANILLDDKQPILIDFGISKRYDVSGHQTSSTPVGISKGFAPMEQYSQGGIKGFDPSTDVYSLGATLFYLLTGEVPPEASIVNEDGLPSLPNKITVGTAQAIEKAMQPKRKDRPQ
;
A
#
# COMPACT_ATOMS: atom_id res chain seq x y z
N THR A 1 1.21 -22.62 26.74
CA THR A 1 0.07 -23.55 26.62
C THR A 1 -0.09 -23.98 25.17
N GLN A 2 -0.75 -25.10 24.91
CA GLN A 2 -0.90 -25.69 23.57
C GLN A 2 -1.63 -24.77 22.57
N GLY A 3 -2.53 -23.91 23.04
CA GLY A 3 -3.22 -22.91 22.22
C GLY A 3 -2.27 -21.88 21.62
N ILE A 4 -1.40 -21.26 22.43
CA ILE A 4 -0.43 -20.27 21.99
C ILE A 4 0.54 -20.83 20.94
N ARG A 5 0.99 -22.09 21.12
CA ARG A 5 1.87 -22.74 20.13
C ARG A 5 1.19 -22.94 18.79
N LYS A 6 -0.08 -23.34 18.74
CA LYS A 6 -0.85 -23.47 17.50
C LYS A 6 -1.06 -22.12 16.81
N GLU A 7 -1.26 -21.06 17.56
CA GLU A 7 -1.42 -19.72 17.03
C GLU A 7 -0.11 -19.21 16.40
N ILE A 8 1.02 -19.33 17.12
CA ILE A 8 2.35 -18.98 16.60
C ILE A 8 2.65 -19.75 15.30
N GLU A 9 2.39 -21.05 15.28
CA GLU A 9 2.59 -21.90 14.11
C GLU A 9 1.73 -21.42 12.93
N SER A 10 0.49 -21.05 13.16
CA SER A 10 -0.41 -20.52 12.14
C SER A 10 0.13 -19.22 11.55
N TYR A 11 0.63 -18.28 12.38
CA TYR A 11 1.25 -17.04 11.92
C TYR A 11 2.52 -17.30 11.11
N ARG A 12 3.37 -18.23 11.56
CA ARG A 12 4.59 -18.61 10.84
C ARG A 12 4.30 -19.14 9.44
N LEU A 13 3.35 -20.07 9.32
CA LEU A 13 2.95 -20.64 8.03
C LEU A 13 2.36 -19.58 7.08
N LYS A 14 1.58 -18.64 7.63
CA LYS A 14 1.05 -17.50 6.83
C LYS A 14 2.19 -16.62 6.32
N PHE A 15 3.11 -16.23 7.20
CA PHE A 15 4.28 -15.44 6.84
C PHE A 15 5.10 -16.09 5.71
N LEU A 16 5.40 -17.38 5.83
CA LEU A 16 6.13 -18.13 4.81
C LEU A 16 5.40 -18.15 3.46
N LYS A 17 4.09 -18.39 3.50
CA LYS A 17 3.27 -18.39 2.28
C LYS A 17 3.27 -17.03 1.59
N GLU A 18 3.15 -15.95 2.35
CA GLU A 18 3.20 -14.58 1.83
C GLU A 18 4.60 -14.25 1.30
N ALA A 19 5.65 -14.51 2.07
CA ALA A 19 7.03 -14.29 1.66
C ALA A 19 7.38 -15.05 0.37
N ASN A 20 6.98 -16.32 0.25
CA ASN A 20 7.15 -17.09 -0.97
C ASN A 20 6.36 -16.52 -2.16
N THR A 21 5.19 -15.94 -1.92
CA THR A 21 4.41 -15.28 -2.98
C THR A 21 5.15 -14.04 -3.48
N ILE A 22 5.66 -13.22 -2.57
CA ILE A 22 6.36 -11.97 -2.90
C ILE A 22 7.70 -12.26 -3.58
N SER A 23 8.41 -13.32 -3.17
CA SER A 23 9.70 -13.72 -3.78
C SER A 23 9.58 -14.07 -5.27
N GLN A 24 8.38 -14.39 -5.74
CA GLN A 24 8.09 -14.67 -7.15
C GLN A 24 7.74 -13.40 -7.95
N LEU A 25 7.63 -12.23 -7.29
CA LEU A 25 7.37 -10.97 -7.97
C LEU A 25 8.68 -10.43 -8.55
N ASN A 26 8.64 -10.05 -9.82
CA ASN A 26 9.76 -9.43 -10.51
C ASN A 26 9.30 -8.14 -11.20
N HIS A 27 9.55 -7.01 -10.57
CA HIS A 27 9.20 -5.70 -11.09
C HIS A 27 10.20 -4.65 -10.57
N PRO A 28 10.67 -3.67 -11.38
CA PRO A 28 11.70 -2.71 -10.99
C PRO A 28 11.33 -1.82 -9.79
N HIS A 29 10.05 -1.71 -9.45
CA HIS A 29 9.54 -0.90 -8.35
C HIS A 29 8.90 -1.73 -7.23
N ILE A 30 9.26 -3.01 -7.13
CA ILE A 30 8.91 -3.91 -6.01
C ILE A 30 10.20 -4.43 -5.41
N ILE A 31 10.25 -4.53 -4.08
CA ILE A 31 11.41 -5.06 -3.36
C ILE A 31 11.72 -6.49 -3.80
N SER A 32 13.00 -6.77 -4.05
CA SER A 32 13.45 -8.13 -4.34
C SER A 32 13.68 -8.90 -3.07
N ILE A 33 13.05 -10.07 -2.94
CA ILE A 33 13.32 -11.06 -1.89
C ILE A 33 14.28 -12.08 -2.46
N TYR A 34 15.42 -12.25 -1.80
CA TYR A 34 16.49 -13.14 -2.24
C TYR A 34 16.35 -14.56 -1.70
N ASN A 35 15.83 -14.69 -0.48
CA ASN A 35 15.69 -15.99 0.18
C ASN A 35 14.54 -15.94 1.20
N VAL A 36 13.88 -17.07 1.40
CA VAL A 36 12.87 -17.32 2.45
C VAL A 36 13.24 -18.65 3.11
N PHE A 37 13.41 -18.65 4.41
CA PHE A 37 13.84 -19.85 5.14
C PHE A 37 13.30 -19.89 6.57
N GLU A 38 13.37 -21.06 7.18
CA GLU A 38 13.04 -21.27 8.58
C GLU A 38 14.28 -21.66 9.36
N GLU A 39 14.44 -21.10 10.54
CA GLU A 39 15.51 -21.44 11.48
C GLU A 39 15.05 -21.15 12.90
N ASN A 40 15.45 -22.00 13.85
CA ASN A 40 15.16 -21.87 15.29
C ASN A 40 13.66 -21.66 15.60
N GLY A 41 12.77 -22.32 14.84
CA GLY A 41 11.32 -22.22 15.01
C GLY A 41 10.72 -20.88 14.56
N THR A 42 11.47 -20.05 13.84
CA THR A 42 11.08 -18.76 13.28
C THR A 42 11.27 -18.75 11.76
N ALA A 43 10.48 -17.94 11.06
CA ALA A 43 10.60 -17.77 9.62
C ALA A 43 11.27 -16.43 9.29
N TYR A 44 12.09 -16.43 8.27
CA TYR A 44 12.85 -15.26 7.79
C TYR A 44 12.71 -15.10 6.30
N TYR A 45 12.81 -13.86 5.83
CA TYR A 45 13.15 -13.58 4.45
C TYR A 45 14.31 -12.58 4.37
N VAL A 46 15.13 -12.74 3.36
CA VAL A 46 16.25 -11.85 3.04
C VAL A 46 15.86 -11.01 1.84
N MET A 47 15.90 -9.70 1.97
CA MET A 47 15.56 -8.78 0.89
C MET A 47 16.69 -7.79 0.61
N LYS A 48 16.61 -7.09 -0.52
CA LYS A 48 17.52 -6.00 -0.85
C LYS A 48 17.50 -4.94 0.26
N TYR A 49 18.65 -4.54 0.74
CA TYR A 49 18.79 -3.41 1.67
C TYR A 49 18.77 -2.09 0.88
N ILE A 50 17.96 -1.13 1.31
CA ILE A 50 17.85 0.20 0.72
C ILE A 50 18.11 1.23 1.82
N ALA A 51 19.21 2.01 1.64
CA ALA A 51 19.73 2.89 2.69
C ALA A 51 19.09 4.29 2.71
N ASN A 52 18.46 4.74 1.62
CA ASN A 52 18.06 6.15 1.45
C ASN A 52 16.74 6.54 2.14
N GLY A 53 16.18 5.64 2.94
CA GLY A 53 14.93 5.90 3.66
C GLY A 53 13.68 5.84 2.78
N SER A 54 12.54 6.16 3.39
CA SER A 54 11.22 6.12 2.75
C SER A 54 10.82 7.50 2.18
N LEU A 55 9.78 7.53 1.36
CA LEU A 55 9.17 8.80 0.91
C LEU A 55 8.61 9.61 2.09
N LYS A 56 8.22 8.94 3.20
CA LYS A 56 7.85 9.63 4.43
C LYS A 56 9.03 10.40 4.99
N ASP A 57 10.19 9.74 5.18
CA ASP A 57 11.39 10.36 5.74
C ASP A 57 11.84 11.57 4.90
N ILE A 58 11.72 11.47 3.58
CA ILE A 58 12.09 12.54 2.66
C ILE A 58 11.17 13.76 2.82
N VAL A 59 9.85 13.54 2.89
CA VAL A 59 8.89 14.63 3.06
C VAL A 59 9.03 15.26 4.46
N GLU A 60 9.27 14.48 5.49
CA GLU A 60 9.51 14.99 6.85
C GLU A 60 10.80 15.85 6.95
N GLN A 61 11.82 15.52 6.17
CA GLN A 61 13.10 16.26 6.16
C GLN A 61 13.10 17.46 5.23
N GLN A 62 12.45 17.38 4.08
CA GLN A 62 12.57 18.37 2.99
C GLN A 62 11.27 19.13 2.71
N GLY A 63 10.15 18.73 3.34
CA GLY A 63 8.81 19.24 3.04
C GLY A 63 8.20 18.60 1.80
N ALA A 64 7.06 19.15 1.37
CA ALA A 64 6.30 18.68 0.22
C ALA A 64 7.13 18.66 -1.06
N LEU A 65 6.95 17.61 -1.87
CA LEU A 65 7.67 17.44 -3.13
C LEU A 65 7.09 18.32 -4.24
N SER A 66 7.89 18.57 -5.29
CA SER A 66 7.37 19.15 -6.52
C SER A 66 6.37 18.20 -7.18
N GLU A 67 5.35 18.74 -7.84
CA GLU A 67 4.34 17.94 -8.56
C GLU A 67 4.98 16.99 -9.56
N LYS A 68 5.98 17.47 -10.32
CA LYS A 68 6.72 16.66 -11.28
C LYS A 68 7.37 15.42 -10.61
N THR A 69 8.01 15.60 -9.46
CA THR A 69 8.67 14.52 -8.72
C THR A 69 7.65 13.54 -8.15
N ALA A 70 6.61 14.05 -7.48
CA ALA A 70 5.54 13.24 -6.90
C ALA A 70 4.84 12.38 -7.97
N LEU A 71 4.45 12.99 -9.10
CA LEU A 71 3.83 12.26 -10.21
C LEU A 71 4.75 11.20 -10.83
N SER A 72 6.07 11.49 -10.92
CA SER A 72 7.04 10.50 -11.38
C SER A 72 7.07 9.26 -10.47
N PHE A 73 7.06 9.47 -9.15
CA PHE A 73 7.06 8.36 -8.19
C PHE A 73 5.74 7.57 -8.23
N ILE A 74 4.61 8.28 -8.21
CA ILE A 74 3.28 7.65 -8.24
C ILE A 74 3.05 6.83 -9.50
N ARG A 75 3.49 7.30 -10.67
CA ARG A 75 3.39 6.50 -11.92
C ARG A 75 4.16 5.17 -11.83
N LYS A 76 5.35 5.18 -11.22
CA LYS A 76 6.18 3.99 -11.05
C LYS A 76 5.56 3.00 -10.05
N ILE A 77 5.04 3.50 -8.94
CA ILE A 77 4.30 2.68 -7.98
C ILE A 77 2.98 2.17 -8.59
N GLY A 78 2.27 3.00 -9.34
CA GLY A 78 1.08 2.57 -10.10
C GLY A 78 1.37 1.43 -11.07
N SER A 79 2.55 1.45 -11.74
CA SER A 79 3.00 0.33 -12.58
C SER A 79 3.23 -0.95 -11.76
N ALA A 80 3.83 -0.83 -10.56
CA ALA A 80 3.99 -1.96 -9.65
C ALA A 80 2.64 -2.53 -9.18
N LEU A 81 1.68 -1.66 -8.85
CA LEU A 81 0.33 -2.08 -8.48
C LEU A 81 -0.39 -2.79 -9.63
N ASN A 82 -0.34 -2.25 -10.84
CA ASN A 82 -0.92 -2.90 -12.01
C ASN A 82 -0.35 -4.30 -12.22
N TYR A 83 0.96 -4.48 -12.03
CA TYR A 83 1.61 -5.78 -12.13
C TYR A 83 1.10 -6.78 -11.09
N ILE A 84 0.99 -6.40 -9.80
CA ILE A 84 0.48 -7.32 -8.76
C ILE A 84 -1.02 -7.56 -8.89
N HIS A 85 -1.81 -6.57 -9.30
CA HIS A 85 -3.24 -6.71 -9.55
C HIS A 85 -3.51 -7.72 -10.67
N GLY A 86 -2.70 -7.73 -11.74
CA GLY A 86 -2.73 -8.75 -12.78
C GLY A 86 -2.47 -10.17 -12.27
N LYS A 87 -1.77 -10.31 -11.12
CA LYS A 87 -1.54 -11.58 -10.42
C LYS A 87 -2.58 -11.87 -9.32
N LYS A 88 -3.64 -11.06 -9.23
CA LYS A 88 -4.67 -11.17 -8.19
C LYS A 88 -4.13 -10.97 -6.77
N ILE A 89 -3.17 -10.06 -6.63
CA ILE A 89 -2.60 -9.65 -5.34
C ILE A 89 -2.95 -8.19 -5.12
N LEU A 90 -3.46 -7.84 -3.93
CA LEU A 90 -3.65 -6.48 -3.45
C LEU A 90 -2.61 -6.18 -2.38
N HIS A 91 -2.11 -4.95 -2.36
CA HIS A 91 -1.10 -4.54 -1.37
C HIS A 91 -1.75 -4.19 -0.02
N LEU A 92 -2.80 -3.38 -0.02
CA LEU A 92 -3.63 -2.95 1.10
C LEU A 92 -2.95 -2.08 2.18
N ASP A 93 -1.69 -1.69 1.99
CA ASP A 93 -0.98 -0.76 2.88
C ASP A 93 -0.05 0.19 2.10
N ILE A 94 -0.57 0.75 1.00
CA ILE A 94 0.17 1.77 0.25
C ILE A 94 0.20 3.05 1.07
N LYS A 95 1.41 3.49 1.41
CA LYS A 95 1.68 4.75 2.14
C LYS A 95 3.13 5.17 1.95
N PRO A 96 3.48 6.45 2.19
CA PRO A 96 4.83 6.94 2.00
C PRO A 96 5.91 6.17 2.77
N ALA A 97 5.58 5.63 3.95
CA ALA A 97 6.50 4.83 4.77
C ALA A 97 6.87 3.47 4.12
N ASN A 98 5.99 2.94 3.27
CA ASN A 98 6.18 1.66 2.58
C ASN A 98 6.73 1.82 1.15
N ILE A 99 7.25 3.00 0.81
CA ILE A 99 7.91 3.28 -0.46
C ILE A 99 9.31 3.82 -0.17
N LEU A 100 10.32 2.99 -0.36
CA LEU A 100 11.73 3.38 -0.18
C LEU A 100 12.29 3.99 -1.47
N LEU A 101 13.35 4.80 -1.35
CA LEU A 101 14.10 5.31 -2.50
C LEU A 101 15.42 4.55 -2.69
N ASP A 102 15.54 3.83 -3.79
CA ASP A 102 16.77 3.20 -4.24
C ASP A 102 17.31 3.99 -5.44
N ASP A 103 18.37 4.75 -5.24
CA ASP A 103 18.97 5.62 -6.28
C ASP A 103 17.91 6.44 -7.05
N LYS A 104 17.09 7.17 -6.31
CA LYS A 104 15.94 7.99 -6.81
C LYS A 104 14.82 7.19 -7.49
N GLN A 105 14.81 5.86 -7.37
CA GLN A 105 13.72 5.01 -7.83
C GLN A 105 12.84 4.61 -6.65
N PRO A 106 11.53 4.82 -6.70
CA PRO A 106 10.63 4.38 -5.65
C PRO A 106 10.47 2.87 -5.71
N ILE A 107 10.64 2.21 -4.57
CA ILE A 107 10.52 0.76 -4.39
C ILE A 107 9.44 0.49 -3.36
N LEU A 108 8.40 -0.21 -3.76
CA LEU A 108 7.32 -0.65 -2.89
C LEU A 108 7.80 -1.82 -2.03
N ILE A 109 7.59 -1.70 -0.73
CA ILE A 109 7.96 -2.70 0.27
C ILE A 109 6.75 -3.06 1.13
N ASP A 110 6.93 -4.02 2.04
CA ASP A 110 5.97 -4.41 3.09
C ASP A 110 4.61 -4.91 2.56
N PHE A 111 4.63 -6.13 2.07
CA PHE A 111 3.46 -6.87 1.65
C PHE A 111 2.81 -7.66 2.81
N GLY A 112 3.13 -7.32 4.08
CA GLY A 112 2.74 -8.08 5.27
C GLY A 112 1.24 -8.21 5.48
N ILE A 113 0.45 -7.31 4.90
CA ILE A 113 -1.01 -7.39 4.89
C ILE A 113 -1.60 -7.65 3.51
N SER A 114 -0.75 -7.87 2.51
CA SER A 114 -1.20 -8.15 1.14
C SER A 114 -2.11 -9.38 1.10
N LYS A 115 -3.11 -9.33 0.23
CA LYS A 115 -4.10 -10.39 0.10
C LYS A 115 -4.26 -10.84 -1.33
N ARG A 116 -4.39 -12.16 -1.49
CA ARG A 116 -4.90 -12.72 -2.73
C ARG A 116 -6.42 -12.70 -2.70
N TYR A 117 -7.03 -12.43 -3.84
CA TYR A 117 -8.47 -12.50 -4.05
C TYR A 117 -8.79 -13.42 -5.23
N ASP A 118 -9.94 -14.08 -5.16
CA ASP A 118 -10.43 -14.91 -6.26
C ASP A 118 -11.16 -14.07 -7.32
N VAL A 119 -11.65 -14.73 -8.37
CA VAL A 119 -12.41 -14.08 -9.44
C VAL A 119 -13.73 -13.44 -8.98
N SER A 120 -14.21 -13.80 -7.80
CA SER A 120 -15.41 -13.26 -7.17
C SER A 120 -15.11 -12.14 -6.18
N GLY A 121 -13.84 -11.75 -6.03
CA GLY A 121 -13.39 -10.73 -5.09
C GLY A 121 -13.33 -11.19 -3.63
N HIS A 122 -13.46 -12.49 -3.35
CA HIS A 122 -13.33 -13.02 -2.00
C HIS A 122 -11.87 -13.17 -1.60
N GLN A 123 -11.56 -12.80 -0.36
CA GLN A 123 -10.23 -12.97 0.19
C GLN A 123 -9.88 -14.43 0.40
N THR A 124 -8.73 -14.85 -0.09
CA THR A 124 -8.18 -16.19 0.12
C THR A 124 -7.23 -16.26 1.32
N SER A 125 -6.97 -15.14 1.98
CA SER A 125 -6.10 -15.08 3.18
C SER A 125 -6.87 -14.56 4.38
N SER A 126 -6.55 -15.06 5.58
CA SER A 126 -7.23 -14.75 6.84
C SER A 126 -6.47 -13.75 7.73
N THR A 127 -5.42 -13.11 7.23
CA THR A 127 -4.66 -12.13 8.01
C THR A 127 -5.51 -10.86 8.22
N PRO A 128 -5.65 -10.34 9.45
CA PRO A 128 -6.31 -9.07 9.69
C PRO A 128 -5.63 -7.94 8.90
N VAL A 129 -6.42 -7.04 8.32
CA VAL A 129 -5.90 -5.85 7.64
C VAL A 129 -5.52 -4.81 8.69
N GLY A 130 -4.27 -4.37 8.69
CA GLY A 130 -3.87 -3.18 9.43
C GLY A 130 -4.50 -1.93 8.83
N ILE A 131 -4.81 -0.94 9.68
CA ILE A 131 -5.41 0.31 9.22
C ILE A 131 -4.38 1.42 9.33
N SER A 132 -3.99 1.98 8.20
CA SER A 132 -3.13 3.15 8.11
C SER A 132 -4.00 4.41 7.98
N LYS A 133 -4.23 5.11 9.10
CA LYS A 133 -5.08 6.30 9.17
C LYS A 133 -4.67 7.34 8.12
N GLY A 134 -5.67 7.90 7.43
CA GLY A 134 -5.51 8.83 6.33
C GLY A 134 -5.18 8.16 4.97
N PHE A 135 -4.58 6.96 4.97
CA PHE A 135 -4.22 6.24 3.74
C PHE A 135 -5.17 5.09 3.41
N ALA A 136 -5.85 4.54 4.40
CA ALA A 136 -6.78 3.42 4.25
C ALA A 136 -8.19 3.92 3.87
N PRO A 137 -8.84 3.34 2.84
CA PRO A 137 -10.23 3.66 2.49
C PRO A 137 -11.23 3.03 3.46
N MET A 138 -12.49 3.49 3.41
CA MET A 138 -13.59 3.08 4.30
C MET A 138 -13.76 1.57 4.42
N GLU A 139 -13.61 0.83 3.33
CA GLU A 139 -13.77 -0.61 3.32
C GLU A 139 -12.76 -1.37 4.18
N GLN A 140 -11.61 -0.76 4.53
CA GLN A 140 -10.63 -1.36 5.43
C GLN A 140 -10.99 -1.22 6.91
N TYR A 141 -11.88 -0.30 7.27
CA TYR A 141 -12.31 -0.07 8.66
C TYR A 141 -13.40 -1.03 9.13
N SER A 142 -14.05 -1.76 8.24
CA SER A 142 -15.19 -2.61 8.60
C SER A 142 -14.76 -3.90 9.29
N GLN A 143 -15.06 -4.01 10.58
CA GLN A 143 -14.82 -5.17 11.43
C GLN A 143 -15.79 -6.32 11.14
N GLY A 144 -15.86 -6.90 10.07
CA GLY A 144 -16.81 -7.98 9.74
C GLY A 144 -16.55 -8.58 8.38
N GLY A 145 -15.39 -8.24 7.82
CA GLY A 145 -15.00 -8.65 6.49
C GLY A 145 -15.94 -8.06 5.45
N ILE A 146 -15.59 -6.91 4.90
CA ILE A 146 -16.23 -6.50 3.65
C ILE A 146 -15.96 -7.63 2.66
N LYS A 147 -17.01 -8.17 2.11
CA LYS A 147 -16.95 -9.09 1.00
C LYS A 147 -16.31 -8.35 -0.17
N GLY A 148 -15.05 -8.65 -0.42
CA GLY A 148 -14.32 -8.22 -1.60
C GLY A 148 -13.58 -6.87 -1.47
N PHE A 149 -12.28 -6.91 -1.20
CA PHE A 149 -11.37 -5.88 -1.65
C PHE A 149 -11.11 -6.07 -3.16
N ASP A 150 -10.86 -4.98 -3.87
CA ASP A 150 -10.51 -4.98 -5.28
C ASP A 150 -9.39 -3.96 -5.55
N PRO A 151 -8.82 -3.89 -6.75
CA PRO A 151 -7.76 -2.94 -7.10
C PRO A 151 -8.04 -1.48 -6.71
N SER A 152 -9.30 -1.06 -6.69
CA SER A 152 -9.68 0.32 -6.33
C SER A 152 -9.39 0.67 -4.86
N THR A 153 -9.18 -0.33 -4.01
CA THR A 153 -8.70 -0.15 -2.62
C THR A 153 -7.28 0.40 -2.60
N ASP A 154 -6.37 -0.19 -3.38
CA ASP A 154 -4.99 0.30 -3.52
C ASP A 154 -4.95 1.66 -4.27
N VAL A 155 -5.87 1.91 -5.20
CA VAL A 155 -5.99 3.20 -5.91
C VAL A 155 -6.29 4.33 -4.93
N TYR A 156 -7.18 4.13 -3.95
CA TYR A 156 -7.42 5.12 -2.90
C TYR A 156 -6.13 5.46 -2.14
N SER A 157 -5.43 4.43 -1.67
CA SER A 157 -4.20 4.59 -0.89
C SER A 157 -3.07 5.24 -1.70
N LEU A 158 -3.03 5.00 -3.02
CA LEU A 158 -2.11 5.66 -3.94
C LEU A 158 -2.45 7.16 -4.09
N GLY A 159 -3.73 7.51 -4.20
CA GLY A 159 -4.22 8.90 -4.20
C GLY A 159 -3.87 9.63 -2.90
N ALA A 160 -4.11 8.98 -1.76
CA ALA A 160 -3.76 9.50 -0.43
C ALA A 160 -2.24 9.71 -0.28
N THR A 161 -1.44 8.78 -0.83
CA THR A 161 0.02 8.92 -0.90
C THR A 161 0.42 10.13 -1.72
N LEU A 162 -0.19 10.33 -2.91
CA LEU A 162 0.08 11.51 -3.74
C LEU A 162 -0.28 12.82 -3.03
N PHE A 163 -1.44 12.86 -2.35
CA PHE A 163 -1.85 14.00 -1.53
C PHE A 163 -0.75 14.34 -0.51
N TYR A 164 -0.29 13.35 0.27
CA TYR A 164 0.78 13.55 1.25
C TYR A 164 2.08 14.08 0.62
N LEU A 165 2.51 13.52 -0.49
CA LEU A 165 3.73 13.95 -1.17
C LEU A 165 3.67 15.41 -1.63
N LEU A 166 2.48 15.91 -1.98
CA LEU A 166 2.28 17.27 -2.50
C LEU A 166 2.01 18.31 -1.42
N THR A 167 1.48 17.89 -0.27
CA THR A 167 1.13 18.80 0.84
C THR A 167 2.11 18.74 1.99
N GLY A 168 2.74 17.59 2.23
CA GLY A 168 3.48 17.27 3.46
C GLY A 168 2.56 16.86 4.63
N GLU A 169 1.26 16.83 4.42
CA GLU A 169 0.26 16.55 5.44
C GLU A 169 -0.44 15.21 5.18
N VAL A 170 -0.67 14.44 6.25
CA VAL A 170 -1.48 13.22 6.17
C VAL A 170 -2.92 13.61 5.83
N PRO A 171 -3.53 13.02 4.79
CA PRO A 171 -4.92 13.33 4.47
C PRO A 171 -5.86 12.92 5.61
N PRO A 172 -7.05 13.54 5.72
CA PRO A 172 -8.06 13.13 6.69
C PRO A 172 -8.44 11.66 6.55
N GLU A 173 -8.92 11.04 7.64
CA GLU A 173 -9.44 9.68 7.59
C GLU A 173 -10.61 9.58 6.59
N ALA A 174 -10.79 8.41 6.01
CA ALA A 174 -11.77 8.22 4.93
C ALA A 174 -13.22 8.55 5.32
N SER A 175 -13.57 8.45 6.60
CA SER A 175 -14.87 8.92 7.12
C SER A 175 -15.03 10.43 6.99
N ILE A 176 -14.01 11.20 7.34
CA ILE A 176 -14.00 12.67 7.23
C ILE A 176 -14.02 13.08 5.76
N VAL A 177 -13.23 12.41 4.91
CA VAL A 177 -13.26 12.66 3.45
C VAL A 177 -14.66 12.41 2.87
N ASN A 178 -15.39 11.42 3.40
CA ASN A 178 -16.76 11.14 2.95
C ASN A 178 -17.77 12.22 3.39
N GLU A 179 -17.57 12.86 4.53
CA GLU A 179 -18.47 13.88 5.08
C GLU A 179 -18.13 15.27 4.54
N ASP A 180 -16.87 15.67 4.60
CA ASP A 180 -16.41 17.05 4.38
C ASP A 180 -15.63 17.22 3.04
N GLY A 181 -15.30 16.12 2.38
CA GLY A 181 -14.41 16.12 1.21
C GLY A 181 -12.93 16.23 1.58
N LEU A 182 -12.10 16.35 0.55
CA LEU A 182 -10.66 16.57 0.73
C LEU A 182 -10.36 18.05 0.96
N PRO A 183 -9.38 18.39 1.82
CA PRO A 183 -8.87 19.75 1.93
C PRO A 183 -8.33 20.27 0.59
N SER A 184 -8.44 21.59 0.39
CA SER A 184 -7.91 22.23 -0.81
C SER A 184 -6.41 22.00 -0.95
N LEU A 185 -5.99 21.59 -2.14
CA LEU A 185 -4.57 21.47 -2.47
C LEU A 185 -3.93 22.84 -2.69
N PRO A 186 -2.61 22.97 -2.47
CA PRO A 186 -1.89 24.22 -2.76
C PRO A 186 -2.09 24.68 -4.19
N ASN A 187 -2.26 26.01 -4.41
CA ASN A 187 -2.51 26.62 -5.73
C ASN A 187 -1.44 26.31 -6.79
N LYS A 188 -0.25 25.85 -6.38
CA LYS A 188 0.83 25.44 -7.29
C LYS A 188 0.59 24.08 -7.96
N ILE A 189 -0.41 23.31 -7.51
CA ILE A 189 -0.75 22.00 -8.05
C ILE A 189 -1.72 22.20 -9.22
N THR A 190 -1.48 21.51 -10.32
CA THR A 190 -2.35 21.60 -11.51
C THR A 190 -3.74 21.04 -11.23
N VAL A 191 -4.75 21.63 -11.90
CA VAL A 191 -6.15 21.19 -11.79
C VAL A 191 -6.29 19.69 -12.12
N GLY A 192 -5.56 19.20 -13.13
CA GLY A 192 -5.60 17.78 -13.52
C GLY A 192 -5.09 16.85 -12.42
N THR A 193 -4.04 17.25 -11.70
CA THR A 193 -3.53 16.46 -10.55
C THR A 193 -4.49 16.50 -9.38
N ALA A 194 -5.09 17.66 -9.07
CA ALA A 194 -6.10 17.78 -8.03
C ALA A 194 -7.31 16.87 -8.32
N GLN A 195 -7.84 16.92 -9.53
CA GLN A 195 -8.95 16.05 -9.95
C GLN A 195 -8.60 14.55 -9.90
N ALA A 196 -7.35 14.19 -10.25
CA ALA A 196 -6.89 12.80 -10.15
C ALA A 196 -6.87 12.30 -8.71
N ILE A 197 -6.42 13.12 -7.75
CA ILE A 197 -6.45 12.80 -6.31
C ILE A 197 -7.89 12.65 -5.83
N GLU A 198 -8.76 13.62 -6.11
CA GLU A 198 -10.18 13.58 -5.74
C GLU A 198 -10.86 12.32 -6.30
N LYS A 199 -10.56 11.97 -7.55
CA LYS A 199 -11.13 10.78 -8.19
C LYS A 199 -10.63 9.48 -7.58
N ALA A 200 -9.32 9.40 -7.27
CA ALA A 200 -8.74 8.23 -6.62
C ALA A 200 -9.25 8.04 -5.19
N MET A 201 -9.48 9.13 -4.45
CA MET A 201 -9.92 9.11 -3.07
C MET A 201 -11.45 9.18 -2.90
N GLN A 202 -12.23 8.88 -3.94
CA GLN A 202 -13.69 8.77 -3.80
C GLN A 202 -14.06 7.74 -2.73
N PRO A 203 -15.03 8.05 -1.83
CA PRO A 203 -15.43 7.15 -0.75
C PRO A 203 -15.94 5.81 -1.27
N LYS A 204 -16.74 5.81 -2.34
CA LYS A 204 -17.28 4.59 -2.95
C LYS A 204 -16.33 4.01 -3.97
N ARG A 205 -15.96 2.73 -3.83
CA ARG A 205 -15.06 2.00 -4.73
C ARG A 205 -15.42 2.14 -6.22
N LYS A 206 -16.71 2.01 -6.55
CA LYS A 206 -17.20 2.10 -7.95
C LYS A 206 -16.95 3.46 -8.61
N ASP A 207 -16.72 4.50 -7.82
CA ASP A 207 -16.51 5.86 -8.31
C ASP A 207 -15.03 6.17 -8.51
N ARG A 208 -14.14 5.26 -8.10
CA ARG A 208 -12.68 5.34 -8.29
C ARG A 208 -12.27 4.80 -9.67
N PRO A 209 -11.09 5.17 -10.19
CA PRO A 209 -10.47 4.49 -11.34
C PRO A 209 -10.33 2.97 -11.10
N GLN A 210 -10.52 2.18 -12.17
CA GLN A 210 -10.43 0.72 -12.15
C GLN A 210 -9.14 0.26 -12.81
#